data_8d877f8e67b230503bbbacd0e22e45b1
#
_entry.id   8d877f8e67b230503bbbacd0e22e45b1
#
_cell.length_a   1.000
_cell.length_b   1.000
_cell.length_c   1.000
_cell.angle_alpha   90.00
_cell.angle_beta   90.00
_cell.angle_gamma   90.00
#
_symmetry.space_group_name_H-M   'P 1'
#
loop_
_entity.id
_entity.type
_entity.pdbx_description
1 polymer ?
#
loop_
_entity_poly.entity_id
_entity_poly.type
_entity_poly.pdbx_seq_one_letter_code
_entity_poly.pdbx_strand_id
1 'polypeptide(L)'
;DPRRGAAADPPGLPVRRVVVAGRWDGARPLLPTGVALEEIGQGVLAGCADAEPVLLPFGAGPTFDEAVAASRSQASFVRVPTDVASTREAGERVATALGESRVVVEGGHNASPDCGLGFLAGLLGVADSEVSGDALPAALTRAEELVAASGTDLVCAASTPRPLLGLDSVLAVDPDLNPIEEQNTALTGLLTQAFAHRPLGRRQLIESSIGHPARGYGSGAGGGVGAIIAASGGRIVPTGVLLDDLLTLDKALESADLVIVVEPELASPLLATSTLDSLTKAAGAHALPVVGCTVRSSLSHVERAEWGLHGVFETEARVTLREAGKRIARTWLR
;
A
#
# COMPACT_ATOMS: atom_id res chain seq x y z
N ASP A 1 33.97 -43.58 -41.89
CA ASP A 1 32.56 -43.20 -41.72
C ASP A 1 32.44 -42.07 -40.68
N PRO A 2 32.19 -40.81 -41.11
CA PRO A 2 32.08 -39.68 -40.18
C PRO A 2 30.63 -39.31 -39.94
N ARG A 3 29.93 -40.08 -39.11
CA ARG A 3 28.62 -39.74 -38.59
C ARG A 3 28.54 -40.04 -37.10
N ARG A 4 29.31 -39.32 -36.29
CA ARG A 4 28.92 -39.09 -34.91
C ARG A 4 28.02 -37.87 -34.91
N GLY A 5 26.72 -38.11 -34.92
CA GLY A 5 25.74 -37.06 -34.63
C GLY A 5 26.06 -36.44 -33.29
N ALA A 6 26.22 -35.09 -33.28
CA ALA A 6 26.21 -34.34 -32.05
C ALA A 6 24.90 -34.66 -31.32
N ALA A 7 24.98 -35.28 -30.14
CA ALA A 7 23.86 -35.39 -29.24
C ALA A 7 23.38 -33.95 -28.93
N ALA A 8 22.15 -33.65 -29.32
CA ALA A 8 21.52 -32.39 -28.89
C ALA A 8 21.55 -32.37 -27.36
N ASP A 9 22.04 -31.28 -26.79
CA ASP A 9 21.93 -31.07 -25.35
C ASP A 9 20.46 -31.32 -24.94
N PRO A 10 20.25 -32.06 -23.83
CA PRO A 10 18.90 -32.27 -23.37
C PRO A 10 18.25 -30.89 -23.14
N PRO A 11 16.98 -30.72 -23.50
CA PRO A 11 16.28 -29.47 -23.27
C PRO A 11 16.44 -29.12 -21.76
N GLY A 12 17.00 -27.94 -21.49
CA GLY A 12 17.16 -27.47 -20.12
C GLY A 12 15.83 -27.58 -19.38
N LEU A 13 15.86 -27.97 -18.11
CA LEU A 13 14.66 -28.00 -17.29
C LEU A 13 13.96 -26.63 -17.36
N PRO A 14 12.64 -26.58 -17.43
CA PRO A 14 11.94 -25.30 -17.48
C PRO A 14 12.28 -24.49 -16.23
N VAL A 15 12.72 -23.25 -16.43
CA VAL A 15 12.99 -22.30 -15.34
C VAL A 15 11.72 -22.10 -14.53
N ARG A 16 11.80 -22.24 -13.21
CA ARG A 16 10.69 -22.03 -12.28
C ARG A 16 10.70 -20.60 -11.79
N ARG A 17 9.81 -19.76 -12.26
CA ARG A 17 9.73 -18.36 -11.83
C ARG A 17 8.90 -18.21 -10.56
N VAL A 18 9.48 -17.55 -9.54
CA VAL A 18 8.88 -17.36 -8.23
C VAL A 18 8.80 -15.87 -7.91
N VAL A 19 7.60 -15.33 -7.81
CA VAL A 19 7.41 -13.96 -7.34
C VAL A 19 7.43 -13.95 -5.81
N VAL A 20 8.37 -13.19 -5.25
CA VAL A 20 8.49 -12.95 -3.80
C VAL A 20 8.12 -11.49 -3.55
N ALA A 21 6.92 -11.24 -3.05
CA ALA A 21 6.36 -9.90 -2.93
C ALA A 21 5.79 -9.65 -1.54
N GLY A 22 5.90 -8.43 -1.05
CA GLY A 22 5.33 -8.02 0.23
C GLY A 22 6.22 -7.07 0.99
N ARG A 23 6.09 -7.05 2.33
CA ARG A 23 6.78 -6.15 3.23
C ARG A 23 7.37 -6.91 4.43
N TRP A 24 8.33 -6.23 5.10
CA TRP A 24 8.97 -6.76 6.32
C TRP A 24 9.11 -5.71 7.43
N ASP A 25 8.42 -4.59 7.30
CA ASP A 25 8.52 -3.46 8.23
C ASP A 25 8.10 -3.85 9.65
N GLY A 26 8.95 -3.49 10.62
CA GLY A 26 8.69 -3.77 12.03
C GLY A 26 8.87 -5.23 12.47
N ALA A 27 9.16 -6.16 11.54
CA ALA A 27 9.39 -7.57 11.85
C ALA A 27 10.81 -7.81 12.37
N ARG A 28 10.99 -8.94 13.06
CA ARG A 28 12.32 -9.41 13.45
C ARG A 28 12.78 -10.58 12.57
N PRO A 29 14.05 -10.58 12.12
CA PRO A 29 15.07 -9.55 12.33
C PRO A 29 14.70 -8.21 11.69
N LEU A 30 15.14 -7.10 12.29
CA LEU A 30 14.93 -5.75 11.74
C LEU A 30 15.77 -5.57 10.48
N LEU A 31 15.15 -5.72 9.34
CA LEU A 31 15.75 -5.62 8.00
C LEU A 31 14.90 -4.71 7.12
N PRO A 32 15.52 -3.98 6.18
CA PRO A 32 14.78 -3.42 5.06
C PRO A 32 14.02 -4.51 4.30
N THR A 33 12.88 -4.18 3.72
CA THR A 33 12.06 -5.16 3.01
C THR A 33 12.83 -5.84 1.88
N GLY A 34 13.56 -5.09 1.05
CA GLY A 34 14.36 -5.65 -0.04
C GLY A 34 15.35 -6.70 0.43
N VAL A 35 16.04 -6.46 1.57
CA VAL A 35 16.97 -7.43 2.16
C VAL A 35 16.23 -8.69 2.64
N ALA A 36 15.05 -8.53 3.24
CA ALA A 36 14.25 -9.68 3.67
C ALA A 36 13.79 -10.53 2.48
N LEU A 37 13.34 -9.88 1.40
CA LEU A 37 12.98 -10.57 0.15
C LEU A 37 14.17 -11.27 -0.49
N GLU A 38 15.38 -10.67 -0.47
CA GLU A 38 16.61 -11.30 -0.95
C GLU A 38 16.94 -12.56 -0.16
N GLU A 39 16.86 -12.53 1.16
CA GLU A 39 17.10 -13.71 2.00
C GLU A 39 16.14 -14.87 1.66
N ILE A 40 14.85 -14.55 1.44
CA ILE A 40 13.87 -15.54 1.01
C ILE A 40 14.21 -16.06 -0.40
N GLY A 41 14.55 -15.17 -1.33
CA GLY A 41 14.94 -15.52 -2.69
C GLY A 41 16.18 -16.43 -2.75
N GLN A 42 17.20 -16.15 -1.95
CA GLN A 42 18.37 -17.01 -1.79
C GLN A 42 17.99 -18.38 -1.21
N GLY A 43 17.01 -18.41 -0.32
CA GLY A 43 16.46 -19.65 0.18
C GLY A 43 15.75 -20.46 -0.91
N VAL A 44 14.97 -19.80 -1.77
CA VAL A 44 14.29 -20.41 -2.91
C VAL A 44 15.30 -21.06 -3.83
N LEU A 45 16.38 -20.37 -4.20
CA LEU A 45 17.48 -20.92 -5.01
C LEU A 45 18.17 -22.12 -4.35
N ALA A 46 18.36 -22.09 -3.03
CA ALA A 46 18.91 -23.20 -2.28
C ALA A 46 17.95 -24.41 -2.18
N GLY A 47 16.67 -24.21 -2.40
CA GLY A 47 15.65 -25.26 -2.43
C GLY A 47 15.38 -25.85 -3.81
N CYS A 48 15.49 -25.02 -4.85
CA CYS A 48 15.27 -25.35 -6.26
C CYS A 48 16.28 -24.55 -7.09
N ALA A 49 17.30 -25.23 -7.64
CA ALA A 49 18.40 -24.59 -8.35
C ALA A 49 17.97 -23.93 -9.68
N ASP A 50 16.88 -24.42 -10.27
CA ASP A 50 16.32 -23.89 -11.53
C ASP A 50 15.29 -22.79 -11.29
N ALA A 51 15.13 -22.31 -10.04
CA ALA A 51 14.23 -21.23 -9.73
C ALA A 51 14.80 -19.85 -10.14
N GLU A 52 13.92 -18.94 -10.52
CA GLU A 52 14.22 -17.53 -10.80
C GLU A 52 13.35 -16.65 -9.88
N PRO A 53 13.87 -16.20 -8.73
CA PRO A 53 13.13 -15.32 -7.85
C PRO A 53 13.01 -13.90 -8.43
N VAL A 54 11.79 -13.37 -8.48
CA VAL A 54 11.48 -11.97 -8.79
C VAL A 54 11.06 -11.29 -7.49
N LEU A 55 11.84 -10.30 -7.04
CA LEU A 55 11.67 -9.66 -5.73
C LEU A 55 10.94 -8.33 -5.90
N LEU A 56 9.79 -8.18 -5.26
CA LEU A 56 8.94 -6.98 -5.36
C LEU A 56 8.62 -6.46 -3.96
N PRO A 57 9.27 -5.37 -3.48
CA PRO A 57 8.79 -4.64 -2.31
C PRO A 57 7.35 -4.19 -2.56
N PHE A 58 6.40 -4.66 -1.77
CA PHE A 58 4.98 -4.44 -2.01
C PHE A 58 4.26 -4.16 -0.69
N GLY A 59 4.20 -2.90 -0.30
CA GLY A 59 3.64 -2.49 0.98
C GLY A 59 3.60 -0.98 1.14
N ALA A 60 3.00 -0.53 2.23
CA ALA A 60 2.93 0.86 2.65
C ALA A 60 4.19 1.28 3.43
N GLY A 61 4.30 2.54 3.79
CA GLY A 61 5.36 3.07 4.65
C GLY A 61 6.76 2.95 4.05
N PRO A 62 7.77 2.50 4.83
CA PRO A 62 9.14 2.33 4.33
C PRO A 62 9.23 1.38 3.13
N THR A 63 8.43 0.34 3.08
CA THR A 63 8.34 -0.57 1.93
C THR A 63 7.84 0.13 0.67
N PHE A 64 6.95 1.12 0.80
CA PHE A 64 6.51 1.94 -0.34
C PHE A 64 7.67 2.74 -0.93
N ASP A 65 8.54 3.33 -0.10
CA ASP A 65 9.73 4.04 -0.55
C ASP A 65 10.68 3.10 -1.33
N GLU A 66 10.86 1.85 -0.86
CA GLU A 66 11.65 0.84 -1.57
C GLU A 66 11.00 0.44 -2.91
N ALA A 67 9.67 0.31 -2.96
CA ALA A 67 8.93 0.02 -4.19
C ALA A 67 9.07 1.14 -5.23
N VAL A 68 8.97 2.40 -4.79
CA VAL A 68 9.20 3.57 -5.63
C VAL A 68 10.63 3.57 -6.19
N ALA A 69 11.63 3.31 -5.34
CA ALA A 69 13.03 3.24 -5.76
C ALA A 69 13.29 2.13 -6.79
N ALA A 70 12.56 1.00 -6.67
CA ALA A 70 12.65 -0.10 -7.63
C ALA A 70 11.88 0.18 -8.93
N SER A 71 10.92 1.09 -8.92
CA SER A 71 10.09 1.44 -10.08
C SER A 71 10.84 2.35 -11.05
N ARG A 72 10.33 2.44 -12.28
CA ARG A 72 10.81 3.38 -13.29
C ARG A 72 9.88 4.60 -13.44
N SER A 73 9.02 4.83 -12.46
CA SER A 73 8.07 5.94 -12.50
C SER A 73 8.77 7.29 -12.46
N GLN A 74 8.24 8.25 -13.22
CA GLN A 74 8.68 9.65 -13.21
C GLN A 74 7.75 10.53 -12.35
N ALA A 75 6.80 9.93 -11.62
CA ALA A 75 5.95 10.68 -10.72
C ALA A 75 6.73 11.16 -9.49
N SER A 76 6.34 12.28 -8.92
CA SER A 76 6.81 12.70 -7.60
C SER A 76 6.07 11.94 -6.51
N PHE A 77 6.81 11.52 -5.48
CA PHE A 77 6.27 10.77 -4.36
C PHE A 77 6.50 11.53 -3.05
N VAL A 78 5.43 11.65 -2.28
CA VAL A 78 5.43 12.26 -0.94
C VAL A 78 4.83 11.26 0.04
N ARG A 79 5.56 10.90 1.07
CA ARG A 79 5.03 10.07 2.15
C ARG A 79 4.59 10.94 3.31
N VAL A 80 3.42 10.68 3.87
CA VAL A 80 2.92 11.29 5.10
C VAL A 80 3.39 10.44 6.27
N PRO A 81 4.30 10.93 7.12
CA PRO A 81 4.73 10.18 8.30
C PRO A 81 3.57 9.95 9.28
N THR A 82 3.57 8.82 9.98
CA THR A 82 2.50 8.45 10.92
C THR A 82 2.69 9.01 12.32
N ASP A 83 3.92 9.43 12.68
CA ASP A 83 4.30 9.82 14.06
C ASP A 83 4.56 11.32 14.20
N VAL A 84 3.91 12.13 13.35
CA VAL A 84 4.10 13.59 13.36
C VAL A 84 2.91 14.32 13.98
N ALA A 85 3.21 15.43 14.65
CA ALA A 85 2.16 16.29 15.22
C ALA A 85 1.36 17.04 14.15
N SER A 86 1.92 17.21 12.95
CA SER A 86 1.29 17.92 11.84
C SER A 86 1.70 17.33 10.49
N THR A 87 0.75 17.30 9.57
CA THR A 87 0.94 16.86 8.18
C THR A 87 1.42 17.97 7.25
N ARG A 88 1.77 19.18 7.78
CA ARG A 88 2.14 20.39 7.04
C ARG A 88 3.26 20.16 6.05
N GLU A 89 4.37 19.53 6.49
CA GLU A 89 5.54 19.29 5.63
C GLU A 89 5.16 18.51 4.35
N ALA A 90 4.30 17.51 4.48
CA ALA A 90 3.82 16.77 3.31
C ALA A 90 3.05 17.67 2.33
N GLY A 91 2.23 18.61 2.85
CA GLY A 91 1.54 19.60 2.04
C GLY A 91 2.49 20.55 1.31
N GLU A 92 3.52 21.04 1.98
CA GLU A 92 4.57 21.92 1.40
C GLU A 92 5.36 21.20 0.29
N ARG A 93 5.67 19.92 0.49
CA ARG A 93 6.32 19.09 -0.54
C ARG A 93 5.43 18.88 -1.76
N VAL A 94 4.13 18.67 -1.56
CA VAL A 94 3.17 18.59 -2.67
C VAL A 94 3.06 19.93 -3.39
N ALA A 95 2.97 21.05 -2.67
CA ALA A 95 2.95 22.39 -3.27
C ALA A 95 4.15 22.63 -4.17
N THR A 96 5.34 22.19 -3.76
CA THR A 96 6.57 22.28 -4.57
C THR A 96 6.52 21.43 -5.84
N ALA A 97 5.84 20.29 -5.79
CA ALA A 97 5.72 19.35 -6.91
C ALA A 97 4.54 19.63 -7.84
N LEU A 98 3.66 20.60 -7.50
CA LEU A 98 2.58 20.99 -8.40
C LEU A 98 3.14 21.53 -9.72
N GLY A 99 2.54 21.09 -10.83
CA GLY A 99 3.04 21.33 -12.19
C GLY A 99 3.70 20.10 -12.80
N GLU A 100 4.07 19.11 -12.01
CA GLU A 100 4.46 17.81 -12.53
C GLU A 100 3.23 17.03 -13.02
N SER A 101 3.44 16.08 -13.93
CA SER A 101 2.35 15.29 -14.53
C SER A 101 1.54 14.51 -13.49
N ARG A 102 2.22 13.97 -12.47
CA ARG A 102 1.61 13.21 -11.38
C ARG A 102 2.37 13.39 -10.08
N VAL A 103 1.63 13.62 -9.00
CA VAL A 103 2.13 13.63 -7.63
C VAL A 103 1.35 12.58 -6.84
N VAL A 104 2.06 11.64 -6.23
CA VAL A 104 1.50 10.58 -5.40
C VAL A 104 1.83 10.85 -3.95
N VAL A 105 0.81 10.86 -3.11
CA VAL A 105 0.92 11.03 -1.66
C VAL A 105 0.56 9.71 -0.99
N GLU A 106 1.54 9.03 -0.41
CA GLU A 106 1.29 7.80 0.35
C GLU A 106 0.92 8.15 1.79
N GLY A 107 -0.14 7.52 2.30
CA GLY A 107 -0.63 7.74 3.64
C GLY A 107 -1.01 6.46 4.37
N GLY A 108 -0.50 6.32 5.60
CA GLY A 108 -0.82 5.25 6.54
C GLY A 108 -2.23 5.35 7.11
N HIS A 109 -2.56 4.41 7.99
CA HIS A 109 -3.91 4.23 8.57
C HIS A 109 -4.08 4.80 9.99
N ASN A 110 -3.11 5.53 10.51
CA ASN A 110 -3.22 6.22 11.78
C ASN A 110 -3.84 7.61 11.60
N ALA A 111 -4.74 8.00 12.49
CA ALA A 111 -5.20 9.37 12.54
C ALA A 111 -4.05 10.31 12.91
N SER A 112 -3.90 11.43 12.20
CA SER A 112 -3.01 12.50 12.65
C SER A 112 -3.76 13.46 13.58
N PRO A 113 -3.07 14.11 14.53
CA PRO A 113 -3.72 15.08 15.44
C PRO A 113 -4.39 16.24 14.71
N ASP A 114 -3.90 16.61 13.54
CA ASP A 114 -4.43 17.70 12.72
C ASP A 114 -5.45 17.26 11.66
N CYS A 115 -5.73 15.97 11.54
CA CYS A 115 -6.69 15.40 10.58
C CYS A 115 -6.47 15.87 9.14
N GLY A 116 -5.22 16.10 8.74
CA GLY A 116 -4.85 16.58 7.41
C GLY A 116 -4.96 18.10 7.23
N LEU A 117 -5.38 18.87 8.23
CA LEU A 117 -5.45 20.33 8.12
C LEU A 117 -4.07 20.97 7.94
N GLY A 118 -3.04 20.43 8.57
CA GLY A 118 -1.66 20.84 8.33
C GLY A 118 -1.26 20.66 6.87
N PHE A 119 -1.62 19.53 6.27
CA PHE A 119 -1.38 19.30 4.83
C PHE A 119 -2.05 20.38 3.98
N LEU A 120 -3.30 20.73 4.27
CA LEU A 120 -4.01 21.80 3.56
C LEU A 120 -3.29 23.15 3.73
N ALA A 121 -2.85 23.48 4.94
CA ALA A 121 -2.11 24.70 5.22
C ALA A 121 -0.77 24.74 4.47
N GLY A 122 -0.02 23.63 4.47
CA GLY A 122 1.23 23.47 3.72
C GLY A 122 1.03 23.59 2.21
N LEU A 123 0.01 22.93 1.67
CA LEU A 123 -0.34 22.98 0.24
C LEU A 123 -0.66 24.40 -0.23
N LEU A 124 -1.35 25.19 0.61
CA LEU A 124 -1.72 26.57 0.31
C LEU A 124 -0.63 27.60 0.70
N GLY A 125 0.38 27.21 1.47
CA GLY A 125 1.41 28.13 1.98
C GLY A 125 0.85 29.15 2.97
N VAL A 126 -0.14 28.79 3.81
CA VAL A 126 -0.84 29.69 4.73
C VAL A 126 -0.67 29.27 6.19
N ALA A 127 -1.10 30.11 7.14
CA ALA A 127 -1.10 29.77 8.56
C ALA A 127 -2.21 28.75 8.89
N ASP A 128 -2.04 27.96 9.97
CA ASP A 128 -3.03 26.95 10.40
C ASP A 128 -4.40 27.57 10.75
N SER A 129 -4.41 28.83 11.21
CA SER A 129 -5.66 29.57 11.47
C SER A 129 -6.49 29.84 10.21
N GLU A 130 -5.89 29.84 9.04
CA GLU A 130 -6.56 30.08 7.74
C GLU A 130 -7.16 28.80 7.13
N VAL A 131 -6.91 27.64 7.75
CA VAL A 131 -7.48 26.34 7.34
C VAL A 131 -8.34 25.71 8.45
N SER A 132 -8.75 26.49 9.44
CA SER A 132 -9.53 26.03 10.58
C SER A 132 -10.82 26.83 10.76
N GLY A 133 -11.77 26.32 11.56
CA GLY A 133 -13.02 26.99 11.83
C GLY A 133 -13.77 27.37 10.55
N ASP A 134 -14.34 28.57 10.55
CA ASP A 134 -15.13 29.11 9.43
C ASP A 134 -14.31 29.35 8.15
N ALA A 135 -12.98 29.38 8.24
CA ALA A 135 -12.10 29.55 7.09
C ALA A 135 -11.92 28.26 6.26
N LEU A 136 -12.17 27.09 6.84
CA LEU A 136 -11.91 25.80 6.22
C LEU A 136 -12.63 25.60 4.87
N PRO A 137 -13.92 25.90 4.70
CA PRO A 137 -14.59 25.75 3.38
C PRO A 137 -13.93 26.57 2.27
N ALA A 138 -13.55 27.82 2.56
CA ALA A 138 -12.85 28.68 1.60
C ALA A 138 -11.44 28.17 1.28
N ALA A 139 -10.70 27.68 2.28
CA ALA A 139 -9.38 27.06 2.09
C ALA A 139 -9.45 25.84 1.18
N LEU A 140 -10.42 24.97 1.36
CA LEU A 140 -10.63 23.80 0.48
C LEU A 140 -10.95 24.21 -0.96
N THR A 141 -11.73 25.28 -1.17
CA THR A 141 -12.00 25.81 -2.53
C THR A 141 -10.72 26.33 -3.19
N ARG A 142 -9.90 27.07 -2.44
CA ARG A 142 -8.58 27.55 -2.94
C ARG A 142 -7.65 26.38 -3.31
N ALA A 143 -7.65 25.30 -2.52
CA ALA A 143 -6.85 24.13 -2.83
C ALA A 143 -7.33 23.42 -4.11
N GLU A 144 -8.66 23.31 -4.32
CA GLU A 144 -9.23 22.76 -5.54
C GLU A 144 -8.85 23.61 -6.78
N GLU A 145 -8.94 24.92 -6.68
CA GLU A 145 -8.52 25.84 -7.75
C GLU A 145 -7.02 25.72 -8.04
N LEU A 146 -6.19 25.63 -6.99
CA LEU A 146 -4.73 25.49 -7.12
C LEU A 146 -4.35 24.18 -7.82
N VAL A 147 -4.92 23.05 -7.39
CA VAL A 147 -4.66 21.74 -7.99
C VAL A 147 -5.16 21.70 -9.44
N ALA A 148 -6.36 22.24 -9.71
CA ALA A 148 -6.90 22.31 -11.06
C ALA A 148 -6.02 23.16 -11.98
N ALA A 149 -5.54 24.31 -11.51
CA ALA A 149 -4.69 25.22 -12.29
C ALA A 149 -3.31 24.60 -12.58
N SER A 150 -2.79 23.75 -11.69
CA SER A 150 -1.49 23.09 -11.89
C SER A 150 -1.50 22.03 -12.99
N GLY A 151 -2.65 21.48 -13.33
CA GLY A 151 -2.78 20.35 -14.26
C GLY A 151 -2.26 19.01 -13.73
N THR A 152 -1.82 18.96 -12.48
CA THR A 152 -1.24 17.78 -11.83
C THR A 152 -2.31 16.70 -11.57
N ASP A 153 -2.02 15.45 -11.90
CA ASP A 153 -2.79 14.28 -11.41
C ASP A 153 -2.38 14.02 -9.94
N LEU A 154 -3.09 14.62 -8.99
CA LEU A 154 -2.83 14.46 -7.55
C LEU A 154 -3.52 13.19 -7.05
N VAL A 155 -2.72 12.24 -6.56
CA VAL A 155 -3.17 10.90 -6.15
C VAL A 155 -2.83 10.66 -4.69
N CYS A 156 -3.81 10.24 -3.89
CA CYS A 156 -3.56 9.64 -2.59
C CYS A 156 -3.45 8.12 -2.74
N ALA A 157 -2.29 7.55 -2.43
CA ALA A 157 -2.10 6.11 -2.27
C ALA A 157 -2.56 5.72 -0.86
N ALA A 158 -3.78 5.22 -0.75
CA ALA A 158 -4.38 4.87 0.53
C ALA A 158 -4.01 3.44 0.94
N SER A 159 -3.26 3.30 2.02
CA SER A 159 -2.94 2.00 2.63
C SER A 159 -4.00 1.53 3.62
N THR A 160 -5.10 2.25 3.71
CA THR A 160 -6.27 1.86 4.50
C THR A 160 -7.56 2.11 3.71
N PRO A 161 -8.55 1.21 3.77
CA PRO A 161 -9.89 1.46 3.21
C PRO A 161 -10.72 2.43 4.05
N ARG A 162 -10.28 2.74 5.28
CA ARG A 162 -11.08 3.44 6.28
C ARG A 162 -11.31 4.91 5.90
N PRO A 163 -12.55 5.39 6.11
CA PRO A 163 -12.88 6.80 5.91
C PRO A 163 -12.30 7.68 7.03
N LEU A 164 -12.26 8.98 6.81
CA LEU A 164 -11.96 9.95 7.86
C LEU A 164 -13.12 10.10 8.85
N LEU A 165 -14.36 10.09 8.35
CA LEU A 165 -15.58 10.28 9.14
C LEU A 165 -16.53 9.08 8.97
N GLY A 166 -17.11 8.62 10.08
CA GLY A 166 -18.06 7.51 10.14
C GLY A 166 -17.77 6.59 11.31
N LEU A 167 -18.54 5.50 11.44
CA LEU A 167 -18.42 4.57 12.56
C LEU A 167 -17.09 3.79 12.54
N ASP A 168 -16.63 3.41 11.34
CA ASP A 168 -15.38 2.66 11.14
C ASP A 168 -14.22 3.59 10.72
N SER A 169 -14.37 4.89 10.99
CA SER A 169 -13.39 5.89 10.58
C SER A 169 -12.09 5.81 11.39
N VAL A 170 -11.01 6.38 10.85
CA VAL A 170 -9.73 6.48 11.56
C VAL A 170 -9.83 7.38 12.81
N LEU A 171 -10.89 8.17 12.95
CA LEU A 171 -11.17 9.00 14.13
C LEU A 171 -12.05 8.30 15.18
N ALA A 172 -12.71 7.21 14.81
CA ALA A 172 -13.62 6.49 15.70
C ALA A 172 -12.98 5.25 16.33
N VAL A 173 -12.12 4.59 15.59
CA VAL A 173 -11.44 3.36 16.02
C VAL A 173 -9.95 3.39 15.67
N ASP A 174 -9.12 2.74 16.48
CA ASP A 174 -7.69 2.58 16.24
C ASP A 174 -7.40 1.58 15.08
N PRO A 175 -6.15 1.35 14.68
CA PRO A 175 -5.81 0.36 13.65
C PRO A 175 -6.29 -1.07 13.95
N ASP A 176 -6.39 -1.44 15.24
CA ASP A 176 -6.86 -2.76 15.68
C ASP A 176 -8.39 -2.81 15.87
N LEU A 177 -9.10 -1.78 15.39
CA LEU A 177 -10.56 -1.60 15.46
C LEU A 177 -11.13 -1.44 16.88
N ASN A 178 -10.30 -1.07 17.86
CA ASN A 178 -10.81 -0.70 19.18
C ASN A 178 -11.35 0.73 19.16
N PRO A 179 -12.45 1.01 19.85
CA PRO A 179 -12.99 2.37 19.94
C PRO A 179 -11.97 3.34 20.56
N ILE A 180 -11.83 4.53 19.96
CA ILE A 180 -11.03 5.62 20.52
C ILE A 180 -11.85 6.29 21.62
N GLU A 181 -11.37 6.22 22.86
CA GLU A 181 -12.11 6.74 24.03
C GLU A 181 -12.26 8.27 24.02
N GLU A 182 -11.19 9.00 23.63
CA GLU A 182 -11.18 10.45 23.58
C GLU A 182 -11.36 10.94 22.14
N GLN A 183 -12.59 11.00 21.69
CA GLN A 183 -12.91 11.53 20.36
C GLN A 183 -12.99 13.07 20.39
N ASN A 184 -12.30 13.73 19.49
CA ASN A 184 -12.42 15.18 19.30
C ASN A 184 -13.72 15.53 18.55
N THR A 185 -14.82 15.63 19.29
CA THR A 185 -16.15 15.89 18.73
C THR A 185 -16.25 17.25 18.03
N ALA A 186 -15.51 18.26 18.51
CA ALA A 186 -15.49 19.59 17.91
C ALA A 186 -14.83 19.55 16.52
N LEU A 187 -13.70 18.88 16.39
CA LEU A 187 -12.99 18.70 15.11
C LEU A 187 -13.81 17.84 14.15
N THR A 188 -14.41 16.74 14.63
CA THR A 188 -15.31 15.89 13.85
C THR A 188 -16.51 16.68 13.33
N GLY A 189 -17.11 17.53 14.15
CA GLY A 189 -18.22 18.42 13.76
C GLY A 189 -17.80 19.43 12.69
N LEU A 190 -16.65 20.08 12.87
CA LEU A 190 -16.07 21.01 11.90
C LEU A 190 -15.84 20.33 10.53
N LEU A 191 -15.16 19.19 10.53
CA LEU A 191 -14.89 18.43 9.30
C LEU A 191 -16.19 17.97 8.63
N THR A 192 -17.17 17.48 9.40
CA THR A 192 -18.47 17.09 8.86
C THR A 192 -19.17 18.25 8.16
N GLN A 193 -19.16 19.43 8.76
CA GLN A 193 -19.76 20.62 8.16
C GLN A 193 -18.98 21.09 6.91
N ALA A 194 -17.65 21.15 6.98
CA ALA A 194 -16.81 21.64 5.90
C ALA A 194 -16.89 20.76 4.63
N PHE A 195 -17.03 19.47 4.81
CA PHE A 195 -17.12 18.52 3.68
C PHE A 195 -18.56 18.27 3.19
N ALA A 196 -19.60 18.65 3.95
CA ALA A 196 -21.01 18.31 3.66
C ALA A 196 -21.52 18.80 2.31
N HIS A 197 -20.98 19.89 1.79
CA HIS A 197 -21.45 20.54 0.56
C HIS A 197 -20.45 20.48 -0.60
N ARG A 198 -19.42 19.64 -0.49
CA ARG A 198 -18.42 19.52 -1.54
C ARG A 198 -18.74 18.39 -2.51
N PRO A 199 -18.84 18.69 -3.81
CA PRO A 199 -18.96 17.64 -4.80
C PRO A 199 -17.66 16.80 -4.81
N LEU A 200 -17.80 15.50 -5.04
CA LEU A 200 -16.67 14.66 -5.43
C LEU A 200 -16.16 15.13 -6.78
N GLY A 201 -14.83 15.26 -6.92
CA GLY A 201 -14.22 15.58 -8.21
C GLY A 201 -14.69 14.61 -9.30
N ARG A 202 -14.84 15.13 -10.54
CA ARG A 202 -15.37 14.37 -11.69
C ARG A 202 -14.74 12.99 -11.93
N ARG A 203 -13.51 12.75 -11.43
CA ARG A 203 -12.79 11.49 -11.58
C ARG A 203 -13.15 10.42 -10.54
N GLN A 204 -13.85 10.79 -9.46
CA GLN A 204 -14.30 9.84 -8.42
C GLN A 204 -15.72 9.29 -8.64
N LEU A 205 -16.45 9.79 -9.62
CA LEU A 205 -17.84 9.42 -9.88
C LEU A 205 -18.05 7.95 -10.31
N ILE A 206 -16.98 7.20 -10.55
CA ILE A 206 -17.06 5.82 -11.06
C ILE A 206 -17.09 4.78 -9.92
N GLU A 207 -16.59 5.09 -8.72
CA GLU A 207 -16.42 4.07 -7.66
C GLU A 207 -17.19 4.32 -6.36
N SER A 208 -17.73 5.49 -6.11
CA SER A 208 -18.50 5.74 -4.89
C SER A 208 -19.71 6.60 -5.13
N SER A 209 -20.82 5.98 -4.99
CA SER A 209 -22.14 6.55 -5.17
C SER A 209 -22.54 7.45 -4.03
N ILE A 210 -21.91 8.40 -3.51
CA ILE A 210 -22.49 9.45 -2.65
C ILE A 210 -21.38 10.28 -2.00
N GLY A 211 -21.09 11.30 -2.55
CA GLY A 211 -20.89 12.71 -2.33
C GLY A 211 -20.31 13.25 -1.03
N HIS A 212 -19.43 12.56 -0.24
CA HIS A 212 -18.78 13.21 0.89
C HIS A 212 -17.29 12.83 0.93
N PRO A 213 -16.37 13.73 0.56
CA PRO A 213 -14.93 13.40 0.46
C PRO A 213 -14.34 12.72 1.68
N ALA A 214 -14.81 13.06 2.89
CA ALA A 214 -14.32 12.49 4.14
C ALA A 214 -14.99 11.16 4.54
N ARG A 215 -15.99 10.68 3.81
CA ARG A 215 -16.67 9.40 4.06
C ARG A 215 -16.42 8.33 3.01
N GLY A 216 -15.67 8.69 1.97
CA GLY A 216 -15.29 7.76 0.91
C GLY A 216 -14.17 6.81 1.36
N TYR A 217 -14.01 5.71 0.59
CA TYR A 217 -12.91 4.77 0.75
C TYR A 217 -11.57 5.49 0.85
N GLY A 218 -10.76 5.12 1.85
CA GLY A 218 -9.39 5.61 1.99
C GLY A 218 -9.25 7.09 2.35
N SER A 219 -10.36 7.81 2.61
CA SER A 219 -10.28 9.23 2.96
C SER A 219 -9.58 9.49 4.30
N GLY A 220 -9.50 8.49 5.18
CA GLY A 220 -8.72 8.54 6.41
C GLY A 220 -7.21 8.35 6.22
N ALA A 221 -6.76 7.96 5.04
CA ALA A 221 -5.34 7.73 4.76
C ALA A 221 -4.50 8.98 5.02
N GLY A 222 -3.28 8.78 5.55
CA GLY A 222 -2.40 9.87 5.95
C GLY A 222 -2.99 10.73 7.07
N GLY A 223 -3.83 10.12 7.93
CA GLY A 223 -4.45 10.82 9.04
C GLY A 223 -5.48 11.86 8.63
N GLY A 224 -6.09 11.72 7.46
CA GLY A 224 -7.07 12.66 6.90
C GLY A 224 -6.60 13.38 5.64
N VAL A 225 -5.33 13.25 5.27
CA VAL A 225 -4.78 13.83 4.03
C VAL A 225 -5.55 13.33 2.80
N GLY A 226 -5.99 12.04 2.79
CA GLY A 226 -6.81 11.49 1.73
C GLY A 226 -8.10 12.30 1.49
N ALA A 227 -8.81 12.71 2.57
CA ALA A 227 -10.00 13.55 2.46
C ALA A 227 -9.71 14.93 1.89
N ILE A 228 -8.58 15.55 2.29
CA ILE A 228 -8.15 16.85 1.75
C ILE A 228 -7.83 16.73 0.26
N ILE A 229 -7.06 15.71 -0.15
CA ILE A 229 -6.74 15.46 -1.55
C ILE A 229 -8.02 15.27 -2.38
N ALA A 230 -8.96 14.46 -1.89
CA ALA A 230 -10.24 14.25 -2.55
C ALA A 230 -11.05 15.54 -2.69
N ALA A 231 -11.08 16.37 -1.63
CA ALA A 231 -11.75 17.67 -1.65
C ALA A 231 -11.07 18.72 -2.53
N SER A 232 -9.78 18.53 -2.80
CA SER A 232 -9.00 19.40 -3.70
C SER A 232 -9.00 18.92 -5.16
N GLY A 233 -9.90 18.03 -5.55
CA GLY A 233 -10.03 17.54 -6.93
C GLY A 233 -9.04 16.42 -7.31
N GLY A 234 -8.21 15.96 -6.37
CA GLY A 234 -7.39 14.76 -6.52
C GLY A 234 -8.21 13.48 -6.38
N ARG A 235 -7.54 12.34 -6.42
CA ARG A 235 -8.20 11.01 -6.32
C ARG A 235 -7.51 10.13 -5.29
N ILE A 236 -8.28 9.21 -4.73
CA ILE A 236 -7.78 8.19 -3.81
C ILE A 236 -7.68 6.87 -4.58
N VAL A 237 -6.56 6.19 -4.45
CA VAL A 237 -6.31 4.87 -5.05
C VAL A 237 -5.77 3.95 -3.96
N PRO A 238 -6.25 2.70 -3.85
CA PRO A 238 -5.64 1.74 -2.94
C PRO A 238 -4.14 1.58 -3.23
N THR A 239 -3.31 1.58 -2.19
CA THR A 239 -1.85 1.46 -2.36
C THR A 239 -1.46 0.22 -3.16
N GLY A 240 -2.13 -0.92 -2.92
CA GLY A 240 -1.86 -2.14 -3.67
C GLY A 240 -2.13 -2.02 -5.17
N VAL A 241 -3.18 -1.29 -5.57
CA VAL A 241 -3.49 -1.04 -6.99
C VAL A 241 -2.43 -0.14 -7.63
N LEU A 242 -1.96 0.86 -6.90
CA LEU A 242 -0.88 1.73 -7.38
C LEU A 242 0.44 0.96 -7.52
N LEU A 243 0.77 0.12 -6.55
CA LEU A 243 1.99 -0.70 -6.57
C LEU A 243 1.98 -1.75 -7.68
N ASP A 244 0.81 -2.32 -8.00
CA ASP A 244 0.66 -3.22 -9.15
C ASP A 244 1.09 -2.53 -10.45
N ASP A 245 0.60 -1.32 -10.69
CA ASP A 245 0.97 -0.50 -11.86
C ASP A 245 2.46 -0.11 -11.82
N LEU A 246 2.97 0.37 -10.69
CA LEU A 246 4.35 0.82 -10.53
C LEU A 246 5.39 -0.28 -10.74
N LEU A 247 5.12 -1.49 -10.23
CA LEU A 247 6.05 -2.61 -10.24
C LEU A 247 5.78 -3.59 -11.39
N THR A 248 4.76 -3.31 -12.22
CA THR A 248 4.32 -4.20 -13.29
C THR A 248 4.08 -5.64 -12.79
N LEU A 249 3.38 -5.75 -11.65
CA LEU A 249 3.12 -7.01 -10.97
C LEU A 249 2.41 -8.02 -11.89
N ASP A 250 1.39 -7.59 -12.60
CA ASP A 250 0.63 -8.44 -13.54
C ASP A 250 1.57 -9.12 -14.55
N LYS A 251 2.53 -8.37 -15.12
CA LYS A 251 3.53 -8.92 -16.03
C LYS A 251 4.48 -9.92 -15.35
N ALA A 252 4.82 -9.69 -14.08
CA ALA A 252 5.64 -10.63 -13.33
C ALA A 252 4.89 -11.94 -13.05
N LEU A 253 3.56 -11.86 -12.86
CA LEU A 253 2.70 -13.00 -12.61
C LEU A 253 2.39 -13.85 -13.85
N GLU A 254 2.33 -13.24 -15.05
CA GLU A 254 2.04 -13.97 -16.32
C GLU A 254 2.90 -15.23 -16.54
N SER A 255 4.13 -15.22 -16.05
CA SER A 255 5.08 -16.32 -16.23
C SER A 255 5.54 -16.96 -14.93
N ALA A 256 4.85 -16.66 -13.82
CA ALA A 256 5.18 -17.21 -12.52
C ALA A 256 4.62 -18.63 -12.32
N ASP A 257 5.31 -19.44 -11.53
CA ASP A 257 4.84 -20.75 -11.08
C ASP A 257 4.35 -20.72 -9.62
N LEU A 258 4.80 -19.72 -8.86
CA LEU A 258 4.52 -19.58 -7.44
C LEU A 258 4.61 -18.12 -7.00
N VAL A 259 3.72 -17.71 -6.11
CA VAL A 259 3.79 -16.42 -5.41
C VAL A 259 4.08 -16.67 -3.93
N ILE A 260 5.13 -16.05 -3.41
CA ILE A 260 5.42 -15.99 -1.98
C ILE A 260 5.06 -14.60 -1.50
N VAL A 261 4.00 -14.51 -0.69
CA VAL A 261 3.60 -13.26 -0.05
C VAL A 261 4.31 -13.13 1.28
N VAL A 262 5.00 -12.01 1.47
CA VAL A 262 5.80 -11.73 2.66
C VAL A 262 5.10 -10.67 3.50
N GLU A 263 4.68 -11.05 4.70
CA GLU A 263 4.04 -10.14 5.67
C GLU A 263 4.60 -10.42 7.06
N PRO A 264 4.90 -9.38 7.86
CA PRO A 264 5.41 -9.56 9.23
C PRO A 264 4.49 -10.41 10.09
N GLU A 265 3.20 -10.18 9.96
CA GLU A 265 2.16 -10.88 10.70
C GLU A 265 0.96 -11.15 9.79
N LEU A 266 0.49 -12.39 9.82
CA LEU A 266 -0.74 -12.79 9.14
C LEU A 266 -1.85 -12.99 10.19
N ALA A 267 -2.63 -11.94 10.42
CA ALA A 267 -3.71 -11.90 11.39
C ALA A 267 -4.90 -11.11 10.86
N SER A 268 -6.12 -11.48 11.25
CA SER A 268 -7.32 -10.68 11.06
C SER A 268 -7.55 -9.85 12.34
N PRO A 269 -7.92 -8.56 12.29
CA PRO A 269 -8.33 -7.77 11.11
C PRO A 269 -7.20 -7.06 10.35
N LEU A 270 -5.93 -7.18 10.75
CA LEU A 270 -4.81 -6.47 10.10
C LEU A 270 -4.74 -6.70 8.59
N LEU A 271 -5.16 -7.87 8.12
CA LEU A 271 -5.21 -8.20 6.70
C LEU A 271 -6.12 -7.25 5.90
N ALA A 272 -7.20 -6.75 6.51
CA ALA A 272 -8.12 -5.83 5.85
C ALA A 272 -7.50 -4.47 5.51
N THR A 273 -6.35 -4.13 6.10
CA THR A 273 -5.62 -2.88 5.87
C THR A 273 -4.27 -3.09 5.17
N SER A 274 -3.91 -4.35 4.83
CA SER A 274 -2.65 -4.67 4.17
C SER A 274 -2.78 -4.69 2.65
N THR A 275 -1.65 -4.70 1.98
CA THR A 275 -1.58 -4.87 0.52
C THR A 275 -1.71 -6.35 0.09
N LEU A 276 -1.82 -7.28 1.04
CA LEU A 276 -1.99 -8.71 0.81
C LEU A 276 -3.15 -9.02 -0.11
N ASP A 277 -4.30 -8.37 0.10
CA ASP A 277 -5.51 -8.56 -0.71
C ASP A 277 -5.25 -8.28 -2.21
N SER A 278 -4.48 -7.24 -2.53
CA SER A 278 -4.09 -6.93 -3.90
C SER A 278 -3.20 -8.02 -4.50
N LEU A 279 -2.21 -8.50 -3.75
CA LEU A 279 -1.30 -9.56 -4.20
C LEU A 279 -2.04 -10.89 -4.44
N THR A 280 -2.90 -11.30 -3.51
CA THR A 280 -3.63 -12.58 -3.63
C THR A 280 -4.68 -12.53 -4.73
N LYS A 281 -5.35 -11.40 -4.93
CA LYS A 281 -6.28 -11.20 -6.05
C LYS A 281 -5.57 -11.24 -7.40
N ALA A 282 -4.45 -10.53 -7.52
CA ALA A 282 -3.65 -10.54 -8.74
C ALA A 282 -3.15 -11.96 -9.06
N ALA A 283 -2.57 -12.66 -8.09
CA ALA A 283 -2.15 -14.05 -8.26
C ALA A 283 -3.31 -14.99 -8.63
N GLY A 284 -4.47 -14.80 -8.00
CA GLY A 284 -5.69 -15.57 -8.30
C GLY A 284 -6.20 -15.39 -9.73
N ALA A 285 -6.05 -14.20 -10.32
CA ALA A 285 -6.38 -13.94 -11.72
C ALA A 285 -5.54 -14.79 -12.69
N HIS A 286 -4.32 -15.14 -12.31
CA HIS A 286 -3.41 -16.02 -13.04
C HIS A 286 -3.47 -17.49 -12.58
N ALA A 287 -4.40 -17.83 -11.67
CA ALA A 287 -4.55 -19.18 -11.08
C ALA A 287 -3.25 -19.71 -10.42
N LEU A 288 -2.43 -18.81 -9.85
CA LEU A 288 -1.17 -19.15 -9.23
C LEU A 288 -1.33 -19.63 -7.78
N PRO A 289 -0.54 -20.61 -7.32
CA PRO A 289 -0.46 -20.92 -5.91
C PRO A 289 0.17 -19.76 -5.14
N VAL A 290 -0.42 -19.42 -3.99
CA VAL A 290 0.06 -18.35 -3.11
C VAL A 290 0.44 -18.92 -1.76
N VAL A 291 1.64 -18.61 -1.29
CA VAL A 291 2.17 -19.09 -0.01
C VAL A 291 2.62 -17.91 0.85
N GLY A 292 2.11 -17.82 2.07
CA GLY A 292 2.53 -16.81 3.03
C GLY A 292 3.88 -17.16 3.69
N CYS A 293 4.77 -16.17 3.78
CA CYS A 293 5.97 -16.21 4.61
C CYS A 293 5.87 -15.11 5.65
N THR A 294 5.84 -15.47 6.93
CA THR A 294 5.53 -14.55 8.04
C THR A 294 6.36 -14.86 9.27
N VAL A 295 6.48 -13.93 10.21
CA VAL A 295 7.01 -14.25 11.54
C VAL A 295 6.00 -15.10 12.30
N ARG A 296 4.72 -14.72 12.27
CA ARG A 296 3.64 -15.38 13.01
C ARG A 296 2.33 -15.30 12.22
N SER A 297 1.55 -16.36 12.29
CA SER A 297 0.19 -16.39 11.77
C SER A 297 -0.81 -16.86 12.82
N SER A 298 -1.89 -16.10 12.99
CA SER A 298 -3.06 -16.50 13.80
C SER A 298 -4.27 -16.86 12.94
N LEU A 299 -4.11 -16.92 11.62
CA LEU A 299 -5.20 -17.24 10.70
C LEU A 299 -5.65 -18.69 10.85
N SER A 300 -6.95 -18.88 11.01
CA SER A 300 -7.59 -20.18 10.89
C SER A 300 -7.50 -20.73 9.46
N HIS A 301 -7.82 -22.02 9.26
CA HIS A 301 -7.87 -22.60 7.91
C HIS A 301 -8.89 -21.94 7.00
N VAL A 302 -10.02 -21.48 7.56
CA VAL A 302 -11.08 -20.80 6.81
C VAL A 302 -10.56 -19.44 6.33
N GLU A 303 -9.98 -18.64 7.22
CA GLU A 303 -9.41 -17.33 6.87
C GLU A 303 -8.28 -17.42 5.84
N ARG A 304 -7.40 -18.44 5.94
CA ARG A 304 -6.37 -18.68 4.91
C ARG A 304 -6.99 -18.91 3.53
N ALA A 305 -8.06 -19.71 3.46
CA ALA A 305 -8.75 -19.97 2.21
C ALA A 305 -9.47 -18.73 1.67
N GLU A 306 -10.11 -17.93 2.54
CA GLU A 306 -10.74 -16.66 2.18
C GLU A 306 -9.74 -15.65 1.60
N TRP A 307 -8.52 -15.61 2.17
CA TRP A 307 -7.42 -14.78 1.70
C TRP A 307 -6.64 -15.38 0.51
N GLY A 308 -7.06 -16.53 -0.01
CA GLY A 308 -6.41 -17.17 -1.16
C GLY A 308 -5.01 -17.73 -0.85
N LEU A 309 -4.70 -18.00 0.43
CA LEU A 309 -3.43 -18.59 0.84
C LEU A 309 -3.49 -20.11 0.83
N HIS A 310 -2.66 -20.74 0.01
CA HIS A 310 -2.57 -22.19 -0.13
C HIS A 310 -1.68 -22.83 0.95
N GLY A 311 -0.82 -22.03 1.58
CA GLY A 311 0.06 -22.44 2.67
C GLY A 311 0.64 -21.25 3.41
N VAL A 312 1.11 -21.46 4.65
CA VAL A 312 1.80 -20.45 5.46
C VAL A 312 3.04 -21.07 6.08
N PHE A 313 4.16 -20.38 5.97
CA PHE A 313 5.45 -20.72 6.58
C PHE A 313 5.83 -19.64 7.59
N GLU A 314 5.97 -20.04 8.83
CA GLU A 314 6.35 -19.16 9.93
C GLU A 314 7.87 -19.22 10.13
N THR A 315 8.49 -18.06 10.31
CA THR A 315 9.94 -17.97 10.51
C THR A 315 10.33 -18.19 11.96
N GLU A 316 9.45 -17.95 12.95
CA GLU A 316 9.73 -18.07 14.39
C GLU A 316 11.22 -17.89 14.79
N ALA A 317 11.57 -17.89 16.05
CA ALA A 317 12.93 -17.64 16.55
C ALA A 317 14.03 -18.60 16.06
N ARG A 318 13.66 -19.70 15.39
CA ARG A 318 14.58 -20.78 14.96
C ARG A 318 14.65 -20.99 13.45
N VAL A 319 13.78 -20.37 12.68
CA VAL A 319 13.75 -20.49 11.21
C VAL A 319 14.11 -19.16 10.59
N THR A 320 15.22 -19.09 9.87
CA THR A 320 15.60 -17.88 9.14
C THR A 320 14.76 -17.70 7.90
N LEU A 321 14.70 -16.46 7.36
CA LEU A 321 14.03 -16.16 6.09
C LEU A 321 14.53 -17.04 4.95
N ARG A 322 15.85 -17.27 4.90
CA ARG A 322 16.50 -18.17 3.93
C ARG A 322 16.04 -19.61 4.07
N GLU A 323 15.94 -20.11 5.29
CA GLU A 323 15.44 -21.48 5.53
C GLU A 323 13.95 -21.60 5.18
N ALA A 324 13.14 -20.56 5.47
CA ALA A 324 11.74 -20.51 5.06
C ALA A 324 11.62 -20.58 3.52
N GLY A 325 12.34 -19.75 2.78
CA GLY A 325 12.37 -19.77 1.31
C GLY A 325 12.76 -21.14 0.75
N LYS A 326 13.78 -21.78 1.34
CA LYS A 326 14.21 -23.13 0.96
C LYS A 326 13.14 -24.21 1.19
N ARG A 327 12.43 -24.14 2.33
CA ARG A 327 11.33 -25.07 2.61
C ARG A 327 10.16 -24.89 1.68
N ILE A 328 9.80 -23.63 1.39
CA ILE A 328 8.74 -23.29 0.42
C ILE A 328 9.08 -23.87 -0.95
N ALA A 329 10.28 -23.61 -1.46
CA ALA A 329 10.70 -24.12 -2.77
C ALA A 329 10.66 -25.65 -2.85
N ARG A 330 11.14 -26.33 -1.83
CA ARG A 330 11.12 -27.81 -1.77
C ARG A 330 9.70 -28.39 -1.69
N THR A 331 8.73 -27.62 -1.22
CA THR A 331 7.34 -28.07 -1.08
C THR A 331 6.55 -27.82 -2.37
N TRP A 332 6.77 -26.69 -3.03
CA TRP A 332 5.91 -26.16 -4.09
C TRP A 332 6.51 -26.20 -5.50
N LEU A 333 7.83 -26.35 -5.65
CA LEU A 333 8.53 -26.35 -6.94
C LEU A 333 9.09 -27.74 -7.34
N ARG A 334 8.38 -28.78 -6.98
CA ARG A 334 8.78 -30.17 -7.35
C ARG A 334 8.37 -30.52 -8.77
#